data_bde50d2fb3a85d3a40aac0b3a6429106
#
_entry.id   bde50d2fb3a85d3a40aac0b3a6429106
#
_cell.length_a   1.000
_cell.length_b   1.000
_cell.length_c   1.000
_cell.angle_alpha   90.00
_cell.angle_beta   90.00
_cell.angle_gamma   90.00
#
_symmetry.space_group_name_H-M   'P 1'
#
loop_
_entity.id
_entity.type
_entity.pdbx_description
1 polymer ?
#
loop_
_entity_poly.entity_id
_entity_poly.type
_entity_poly.pdbx_seq_one_letter_code
_entity_poly.pdbx_strand_id
1 'polypeptide(L)'
;MKKILALLMLSVCVFLAAQGQPEQQFMLPGDSLRVSHNDYKATLDRLAPLVEKGIRNADLYYDLGVCHHHLGNEGQAVLNFLRALNIDSSHPQARENLVYIHALNPNLPQEPRQPYLVQIFLNVYAYFSLNRLAVMVLVLALLTTLSLHLLFHYPPERERGLPVLLVLAFGILLLFFSGALAVKHHRWLHNPKAVVLRPAELRTSPGSGRMLKELVPATTVTIKSASGTQMQVVLPDGLSGWIDRQAIEPVVPNQKL
;
A
#
# COMPACT_ATOMS: atom_id res chain seq x y z
N MET A 1 20.85 -19.75 29.93
CA MET A 1 21.23 -19.63 28.50
C MET A 1 20.40 -20.53 27.59
N LYS A 2 20.29 -21.86 27.79
CA LYS A 2 19.52 -22.77 26.91
C LYS A 2 18.04 -22.40 26.73
N LYS A 3 17.33 -21.95 27.80
CA LYS A 3 15.93 -21.52 27.76
C LYS A 3 15.72 -20.22 26.98
N ILE A 4 16.68 -19.29 27.02
CA ILE A 4 16.63 -18.00 26.28
C ILE A 4 16.86 -18.24 24.80
N LEU A 5 17.80 -19.15 24.45
CA LEU A 5 18.05 -19.55 23.08
C LEU A 5 16.82 -20.26 22.46
N ALA A 6 16.12 -21.08 23.24
CA ALA A 6 14.89 -21.74 22.82
C ALA A 6 13.75 -20.74 22.56
N LEU A 7 13.61 -19.69 23.40
CA LEU A 7 12.62 -18.63 23.19
C LEU A 7 12.94 -17.77 21.96
N LEU A 8 14.22 -17.48 21.71
CA LEU A 8 14.67 -16.79 20.50
C LEU A 8 14.42 -17.64 19.24
N MET A 9 14.71 -18.94 19.30
CA MET A 9 14.38 -19.87 18.22
C MET A 9 12.88 -19.97 17.98
N LEU A 10 12.07 -20.00 19.02
CA LEU A 10 10.62 -20.03 18.91
C LEU A 10 10.08 -18.74 18.27
N SER A 11 10.63 -17.56 18.63
CA SER A 11 10.22 -16.29 18.04
C SER A 11 10.61 -16.19 16.57
N VAL A 12 11.77 -16.72 16.19
CA VAL A 12 12.21 -16.82 14.77
C VAL A 12 11.32 -17.81 14.00
N CYS A 13 10.96 -18.94 14.60
CA CYS A 13 10.03 -19.90 13.97
C CYS A 13 8.63 -19.32 13.79
N VAL A 14 8.11 -18.57 14.78
CA VAL A 14 6.82 -17.86 14.66
C VAL A 14 6.90 -16.77 13.60
N PHE A 15 8.01 -16.05 13.48
CA PHE A 15 8.26 -15.06 12.44
C PHE A 15 8.30 -15.70 11.05
N LEU A 16 9.00 -16.83 10.89
CA LEU A 16 9.06 -17.58 9.64
C LEU A 16 7.70 -18.22 9.28
N ALA A 17 6.96 -18.72 10.27
CA ALA A 17 5.63 -19.26 10.07
C ALA A 17 4.58 -18.17 9.72
N ALA A 18 4.74 -16.96 10.25
CA ALA A 18 3.89 -15.81 9.89
C ALA A 18 4.16 -15.29 8.46
N GLN A 19 5.32 -15.64 7.87
CA GLN A 19 5.64 -15.38 6.47
C GLN A 19 5.19 -16.49 5.51
N GLY A 20 4.87 -17.66 6.04
CA GLY A 20 4.63 -18.88 5.29
C GLY A 20 3.17 -19.33 5.23
N GLN A 21 2.23 -18.42 5.04
CA GLN A 21 1.01 -18.83 4.35
C GLN A 21 1.41 -18.91 2.87
N PRO A 22 1.39 -20.09 2.23
CA PRO A 22 1.42 -20.13 0.78
C PRO A 22 0.13 -19.46 0.35
N GLU A 23 0.22 -18.16 -0.05
CA GLU A 23 -0.78 -17.58 -0.91
C GLU A 23 -0.93 -18.58 -2.04
N GLN A 24 -2.14 -19.15 -2.19
CA GLN A 24 -2.43 -20.00 -3.33
C GLN A 24 -2.09 -19.14 -4.54
N GLN A 25 -0.90 -19.37 -5.11
CA GLN A 25 -0.49 -18.80 -6.37
C GLN A 25 -1.54 -19.24 -7.38
N PHE A 26 -2.49 -18.37 -7.61
CA PHE A 26 -3.38 -18.47 -8.74
C PHE A 26 -2.54 -18.13 -9.96
N MET A 27 -1.74 -19.10 -10.42
CA MET A 27 -1.00 -18.99 -11.67
C MET A 27 -2.01 -18.96 -12.79
N LEU A 28 -2.28 -17.77 -13.31
CA LEU A 28 -2.76 -17.68 -14.68
C LEU A 28 -1.61 -18.13 -15.59
N PRO A 29 -1.84 -19.08 -16.50
CA PRO A 29 -0.86 -19.49 -17.49
C PRO A 29 -0.66 -18.30 -18.45
N GLY A 30 0.32 -17.45 -18.22
CA GLY A 30 0.45 -16.18 -18.91
C GLY A 30 1.83 -15.77 -19.38
N ASP A 31 2.87 -16.60 -19.23
CA ASP A 31 4.22 -16.14 -19.59
C ASP A 31 4.67 -16.45 -21.04
N SER A 32 3.83 -16.95 -21.93
CA SER A 32 4.30 -17.22 -23.29
C SER A 32 3.24 -17.24 -24.42
N LEU A 33 1.99 -16.93 -24.15
CA LEU A 33 0.97 -16.88 -25.20
C LEU A 33 0.65 -15.42 -25.54
N ARG A 34 0.64 -15.09 -26.83
CA ARG A 34 -0.05 -13.88 -27.35
C ARG A 34 -1.52 -14.00 -27.00
N VAL A 35 -1.88 -13.54 -25.79
CA VAL A 35 -3.26 -13.56 -25.29
C VAL A 35 -4.06 -12.61 -26.19
N SER A 36 -5.09 -13.12 -26.80
CA SER A 36 -6.00 -12.33 -27.65
C SER A 36 -6.82 -11.38 -26.77
N HIS A 37 -7.29 -10.27 -27.34
CA HIS A 37 -8.22 -9.35 -26.67
C HIS A 37 -9.46 -10.08 -26.12
N ASN A 38 -9.96 -11.08 -26.81
CA ASN A 38 -11.08 -11.90 -26.36
C ASN A 38 -10.72 -12.74 -25.11
N ASP A 39 -9.47 -13.15 -24.98
CA ASP A 39 -9.01 -13.92 -23.83
C ASP A 39 -8.91 -13.07 -22.57
N TYR A 40 -8.51 -11.78 -22.69
CA TYR A 40 -8.55 -10.84 -21.57
C TYR A 40 -9.96 -10.57 -21.07
N LYS A 41 -10.92 -10.43 -21.98
CA LYS A 41 -12.33 -10.28 -21.59
C LYS A 41 -12.86 -11.52 -20.88
N ALA A 42 -12.63 -12.70 -21.46
CA ALA A 42 -13.04 -13.97 -20.84
C ALA A 42 -12.38 -14.18 -19.45
N THR A 43 -11.11 -13.77 -19.30
CA THR A 43 -10.41 -13.81 -18.03
C THR A 43 -11.02 -12.83 -17.02
N LEU A 44 -11.33 -11.61 -17.46
CA LEU A 44 -12.00 -10.61 -16.63
C LEU A 44 -13.35 -11.12 -16.11
N ASP A 45 -14.17 -11.71 -17.01
CA ASP A 45 -15.49 -12.27 -16.65
C ASP A 45 -15.39 -13.44 -15.64
N ARG A 46 -14.26 -14.14 -15.60
CA ARG A 46 -13.99 -15.21 -14.63
C ARG A 46 -13.48 -14.67 -13.29
N LEU A 47 -12.67 -13.60 -13.31
CA LEU A 47 -12.01 -13.08 -12.10
C LEU A 47 -12.89 -12.08 -11.34
N ALA A 48 -13.67 -11.24 -12.03
CA ALA A 48 -14.50 -10.23 -11.40
C ALA A 48 -15.47 -10.78 -10.35
N PRO A 49 -16.17 -11.92 -10.57
CA PRO A 49 -17.04 -12.52 -9.57
C PRO A 49 -16.33 -12.97 -8.29
N LEU A 50 -15.01 -13.23 -8.34
CA LEU A 50 -14.23 -13.59 -7.15
C LEU A 50 -14.10 -12.39 -6.19
N VAL A 51 -13.94 -11.18 -6.73
CA VAL A 51 -13.92 -9.95 -5.92
C VAL A 51 -15.30 -9.69 -5.31
N GLU A 52 -16.39 -9.91 -6.05
CA GLU A 52 -17.75 -9.78 -5.55
C GLU A 52 -18.05 -10.78 -4.41
N LYS A 53 -17.47 -11.98 -4.46
CA LYS A 53 -17.50 -12.95 -3.35
C LYS A 53 -16.64 -12.55 -2.15
N GLY A 54 -15.97 -11.41 -2.20
CA GLY A 54 -15.16 -10.89 -1.10
C GLY A 54 -13.73 -11.43 -1.04
N ILE A 55 -13.26 -12.16 -2.06
CA ILE A 55 -11.88 -12.62 -2.13
C ILE A 55 -10.97 -11.42 -2.34
N ARG A 56 -10.00 -11.24 -1.43
CA ARG A 56 -9.02 -10.17 -1.46
C ARG A 56 -7.63 -10.77 -1.52
N ASN A 57 -7.05 -10.81 -2.72
CA ASN A 57 -5.71 -11.30 -2.98
C ASN A 57 -4.99 -10.29 -3.88
N ALA A 58 -3.69 -10.05 -3.65
CA ALA A 58 -2.91 -9.09 -4.42
C ALA A 58 -2.78 -9.50 -5.88
N ASP A 59 -2.52 -10.79 -6.14
CA ASP A 59 -2.39 -11.32 -7.50
C ASP A 59 -3.71 -11.26 -8.27
N LEU A 60 -4.86 -11.53 -7.59
CA LEU A 60 -6.18 -11.38 -8.20
C LEU A 60 -6.41 -9.94 -8.70
N TYR A 61 -6.12 -8.95 -7.87
CA TYR A 61 -6.25 -7.55 -8.29
C TYR A 61 -5.22 -7.16 -9.35
N TYR A 62 -4.01 -7.71 -9.29
CA TYR A 62 -3.00 -7.51 -10.32
C TYR A 62 -3.50 -8.02 -11.67
N ASP A 63 -4.00 -9.25 -11.74
CA ASP A 63 -4.53 -9.88 -12.96
C ASP A 63 -5.72 -9.11 -13.54
N LEU A 64 -6.65 -8.66 -12.68
CA LEU A 64 -7.73 -7.74 -13.10
C LEU A 64 -7.18 -6.45 -13.70
N GLY A 65 -6.13 -5.88 -13.08
CA GLY A 65 -5.45 -4.70 -13.59
C GLY A 65 -4.86 -4.92 -14.98
N VAL A 66 -4.19 -6.05 -15.20
CA VAL A 66 -3.63 -6.45 -16.50
C VAL A 66 -4.73 -6.60 -17.56
N CYS A 67 -5.82 -7.31 -17.23
CA CYS A 67 -6.95 -7.47 -18.13
C CYS A 67 -7.55 -6.11 -18.53
N HIS A 68 -7.78 -5.22 -17.57
CA HIS A 68 -8.31 -3.88 -17.84
C HIS A 68 -7.38 -3.04 -18.70
N HIS A 69 -6.05 -3.09 -18.46
CA HIS A 69 -5.07 -2.39 -19.25
C HIS A 69 -5.13 -2.83 -20.73
N HIS A 70 -5.11 -4.13 -20.99
CA HIS A 70 -5.19 -4.67 -22.37
C HIS A 70 -6.55 -4.41 -23.04
N LEU A 71 -7.61 -4.19 -22.27
CA LEU A 71 -8.92 -3.78 -22.78
C LEU A 71 -9.05 -2.24 -22.95
N GLY A 72 -7.99 -1.46 -22.70
CA GLY A 72 -7.98 0.00 -22.81
C GLY A 72 -8.68 0.74 -21.66
N ASN A 73 -9.04 0.04 -20.59
CA ASN A 73 -9.72 0.60 -19.42
C ASN A 73 -8.68 1.08 -18.38
N GLU A 74 -7.88 2.10 -18.72
CA GLU A 74 -6.73 2.54 -17.91
C GLU A 74 -7.10 2.95 -16.47
N GLY A 75 -8.25 3.59 -16.25
CA GLY A 75 -8.71 3.95 -14.91
C GLY A 75 -8.92 2.73 -14.03
N GLN A 76 -9.57 1.69 -14.56
CA GLN A 76 -9.78 0.42 -13.85
C GLN A 76 -8.47 -0.35 -13.66
N ALA A 77 -7.55 -0.29 -14.63
CA ALA A 77 -6.23 -0.90 -14.51
C ALA A 77 -5.46 -0.31 -13.33
N VAL A 78 -5.33 1.02 -13.27
CA VAL A 78 -4.65 1.73 -12.18
C VAL A 78 -5.33 1.45 -10.84
N LEU A 79 -6.66 1.45 -10.78
CA LEU A 79 -7.39 1.14 -9.56
C LEU A 79 -7.05 -0.26 -9.02
N ASN A 80 -7.04 -1.27 -9.89
CA ASN A 80 -6.76 -2.64 -9.49
C ASN A 80 -5.28 -2.84 -9.12
N PHE A 81 -4.32 -2.24 -9.81
CA PHE A 81 -2.91 -2.25 -9.41
C PHE A 81 -2.70 -1.57 -8.04
N LEU A 82 -3.39 -0.47 -7.75
CA LEU A 82 -3.34 0.17 -6.44
C LEU A 82 -3.98 -0.69 -5.35
N ARG A 83 -5.04 -1.45 -5.66
CA ARG A 83 -5.65 -2.43 -4.75
C ARG A 83 -4.70 -3.57 -4.44
N ALA A 84 -3.99 -4.09 -5.46
CA ALA A 84 -2.94 -5.09 -5.28
C ALA A 84 -1.85 -4.58 -4.32
N LEU A 85 -1.33 -3.37 -4.54
CA LEU A 85 -0.33 -2.73 -3.69
C LEU A 85 -0.86 -2.37 -2.28
N ASN A 86 -2.16 -2.17 -2.13
CA ASN A 86 -2.75 -1.95 -0.80
C ASN A 86 -2.75 -3.23 0.04
N ILE A 87 -2.86 -4.39 -0.59
CA ILE A 87 -2.79 -5.70 0.07
C ILE A 87 -1.33 -6.10 0.26
N ASP A 88 -0.55 -6.17 -0.83
CA ASP A 88 0.89 -6.39 -0.80
C ASP A 88 1.65 -5.20 -1.39
N SER A 89 2.15 -4.34 -0.51
CA SER A 89 2.90 -3.15 -0.92
C SER A 89 4.24 -3.46 -1.59
N SER A 90 4.71 -4.71 -1.55
CA SER A 90 5.94 -5.15 -2.22
C SER A 90 5.72 -5.81 -3.57
N HIS A 91 4.47 -5.92 -4.06
CA HIS A 91 4.15 -6.55 -5.33
C HIS A 91 4.88 -5.85 -6.49
N PRO A 92 5.94 -6.45 -7.08
CA PRO A 92 6.83 -5.75 -8.00
C PRO A 92 6.12 -5.42 -9.32
N GLN A 93 5.39 -6.38 -9.89
CA GLN A 93 4.74 -6.24 -11.19
C GLN A 93 3.64 -5.17 -11.16
N ALA A 94 2.86 -5.07 -10.08
CA ALA A 94 1.84 -4.03 -9.96
C ALA A 94 2.48 -2.63 -9.89
N ARG A 95 3.64 -2.51 -9.24
CA ARG A 95 4.40 -1.26 -9.18
C ARG A 95 4.97 -0.88 -10.55
N GLU A 96 5.56 -1.83 -11.26
CA GLU A 96 6.14 -1.63 -12.59
C GLU A 96 5.06 -1.20 -13.59
N ASN A 97 3.89 -1.85 -13.58
CA ASN A 97 2.79 -1.50 -14.46
C ASN A 97 2.23 -0.10 -14.17
N LEU A 98 2.15 0.33 -12.90
CA LEU A 98 1.78 1.71 -12.58
C LEU A 98 2.79 2.72 -13.13
N VAL A 99 4.09 2.46 -12.96
CA VAL A 99 5.15 3.31 -13.53
C VAL A 99 5.04 3.36 -15.06
N TYR A 100 4.78 2.22 -15.69
CA TYR A 100 4.60 2.13 -17.14
C TYR A 100 3.40 2.96 -17.64
N ILE A 101 2.23 2.81 -17.01
CA ILE A 101 1.02 3.59 -17.35
C ILE A 101 1.27 5.10 -17.16
N HIS A 102 1.93 5.49 -16.07
CA HIS A 102 2.29 6.89 -15.84
C HIS A 102 3.26 7.45 -16.89
N ALA A 103 4.21 6.63 -17.35
CA ALA A 103 5.15 7.03 -18.40
C ALA A 103 4.49 7.20 -19.78
N LEU A 104 3.48 6.37 -20.08
CA LEU A 104 2.73 6.46 -21.33
C LEU A 104 1.75 7.64 -21.37
N ASN A 105 1.32 8.15 -20.23
CA ASN A 105 0.30 9.18 -20.12
C ASN A 105 0.87 10.48 -19.51
N PRO A 106 1.49 11.36 -20.29
CA PRO A 106 2.09 12.60 -19.79
C PRO A 106 1.06 13.59 -19.23
N ASN A 107 -0.22 13.41 -19.54
CA ASN A 107 -1.32 14.21 -19.01
C ASN A 107 -1.71 13.86 -17.55
N LEU A 108 -1.21 12.73 -17.03
CA LEU A 108 -1.42 12.39 -15.63
C LEU A 108 -0.63 13.34 -14.73
N PRO A 109 -1.25 13.84 -13.63
CA PRO A 109 -0.55 14.68 -12.66
C PRO A 109 0.67 13.94 -12.10
N GLN A 110 1.84 14.56 -12.21
CA GLN A 110 3.08 13.99 -11.68
C GLN A 110 3.29 14.46 -10.24
N GLU A 111 3.80 13.56 -9.41
CA GLU A 111 4.25 13.94 -8.08
C GLU A 111 5.45 14.91 -8.20
N PRO A 112 5.51 15.97 -7.37
CA PRO A 112 6.66 16.87 -7.36
C PRO A 112 7.94 16.08 -7.04
N ARG A 113 9.01 16.36 -7.78
CA ARG A 113 10.31 15.70 -7.59
C ARG A 113 10.81 15.95 -6.18
N GLN A 114 10.97 14.91 -5.43
CA GLN A 114 11.54 14.95 -4.09
C GLN A 114 13.08 14.86 -4.15
N PRO A 115 13.80 15.44 -3.18
CA PRO A 115 15.25 15.21 -3.05
C PRO A 115 15.57 13.73 -3.01
N TYR A 116 16.68 13.33 -3.63
CA TYR A 116 17.05 11.91 -3.81
C TYR A 116 17.02 11.09 -2.51
N LEU A 117 17.54 11.62 -1.41
CA LEU A 117 17.52 10.93 -0.12
C LEU A 117 16.10 10.75 0.43
N VAL A 118 15.24 11.74 0.25
CA VAL A 118 13.82 11.65 0.64
C VAL A 118 13.11 10.61 -0.21
N GLN A 119 13.41 10.54 -1.50
CA GLN A 119 12.84 9.54 -2.41
C GLN A 119 13.23 8.11 -2.01
N ILE A 120 14.51 7.87 -1.67
CA ILE A 120 14.95 6.57 -1.14
C ILE A 120 14.17 6.20 0.12
N PHE A 121 14.10 7.14 1.07
CA PHE A 121 13.36 6.91 2.33
C PHE A 121 11.88 6.60 2.06
N LEU A 122 11.21 7.37 1.19
CA LEU A 122 9.81 7.14 0.84
C LEU A 122 9.60 5.80 0.12
N ASN A 123 10.53 5.38 -0.73
CA ASN A 123 10.47 4.09 -1.41
C ASN A 123 10.61 2.92 -0.42
N VAL A 124 11.59 3.00 0.49
CA VAL A 124 11.76 2.01 1.56
C VAL A 124 10.52 1.96 2.47
N TYR A 125 10.02 3.14 2.87
CA TYR A 125 8.81 3.25 3.67
C TYR A 125 7.57 2.68 2.96
N ALA A 126 7.43 2.92 1.65
CA ALA A 126 6.34 2.40 0.83
C ALA A 126 6.39 0.86 0.69
N TYR A 127 7.60 0.28 0.68
CA TYR A 127 7.81 -1.16 0.57
C TYR A 127 7.20 -1.95 1.75
N PHE A 128 7.24 -1.40 2.97
CA PHE A 128 6.67 -2.06 4.13
C PHE A 128 5.14 -1.91 4.15
N SER A 129 4.42 -3.03 4.14
CA SER A 129 2.96 -3.02 4.38
C SER A 129 2.66 -2.68 5.84
N LEU A 130 1.42 -2.27 6.13
CA LEU A 130 0.97 -1.96 7.49
C LEU A 130 1.13 -3.17 8.42
N ASN A 131 0.81 -4.37 7.92
CA ASN A 131 0.95 -5.61 8.64
C ASN A 131 2.43 -5.97 8.92
N ARG A 132 3.32 -5.79 7.93
CA ARG A 132 4.77 -6.03 8.13
C ARG A 132 5.36 -5.09 9.18
N LEU A 133 4.99 -3.81 9.16
CA LEU A 133 5.40 -2.84 10.19
C LEU A 133 4.86 -3.24 11.57
N ALA A 134 3.60 -3.67 11.68
CA ALA A 134 3.04 -4.12 12.95
C ALA A 134 3.78 -5.34 13.51
N VAL A 135 4.09 -6.33 12.68
CA VAL A 135 4.89 -7.50 13.08
C VAL A 135 6.29 -7.09 13.53
N MET A 136 6.96 -6.17 12.80
CA MET A 136 8.27 -5.66 13.20
C MET A 136 8.23 -4.96 14.56
N VAL A 137 7.22 -4.14 14.81
CA VAL A 137 7.02 -3.47 16.12
C VAL A 137 6.84 -4.50 17.23
N LEU A 138 6.03 -5.55 17.00
CA LEU A 138 5.84 -6.63 17.98
C LEU A 138 7.14 -7.38 18.29
N VAL A 139 7.92 -7.72 17.27
CA VAL A 139 9.21 -8.40 17.43
C VAL A 139 10.21 -7.51 18.18
N LEU A 140 10.29 -6.22 17.83
CA LEU A 140 11.16 -5.27 18.53
C LEU A 140 10.73 -5.05 19.98
N ALA A 141 9.44 -5.00 20.27
CA ALA A 141 8.92 -4.92 21.63
C ALA A 141 9.33 -6.15 22.45
N LEU A 142 9.22 -7.35 21.86
CA LEU A 142 9.65 -8.59 22.50
C LEU A 142 11.17 -8.59 22.78
N LEU A 143 11.98 -8.18 21.80
CA LEU A 143 13.43 -8.09 21.94
C LEU A 143 13.85 -7.05 22.98
N THR A 144 13.17 -5.90 23.02
CA THR A 144 13.39 -4.86 24.04
C THR A 144 13.07 -5.39 25.44
N THR A 145 11.92 -6.07 25.60
CA THR A 145 11.50 -6.66 26.87
C THR A 145 12.49 -7.74 27.34
N LEU A 146 12.95 -8.59 26.42
CA LEU A 146 13.95 -9.62 26.70
C LEU A 146 15.29 -9.02 27.11
N SER A 147 15.73 -7.96 26.42
CA SER A 147 16.97 -7.23 26.75
C SER A 147 16.88 -6.55 28.12
N LEU A 148 15.72 -5.99 28.45
CA LEU A 148 15.45 -5.40 29.74
C LEU A 148 15.48 -6.46 30.88
N HIS A 149 14.84 -7.62 30.62
CA HIS A 149 14.88 -8.74 31.56
C HIS A 149 16.32 -9.22 31.78
N LEU A 150 17.11 -9.32 30.69
CA LEU A 150 18.53 -9.68 30.80
C LEU A 150 19.30 -8.66 31.65
N LEU A 151 19.06 -7.35 31.48
CA LEU A 151 19.72 -6.28 32.23
C LEU A 151 19.41 -6.40 33.74
N PHE A 152 18.17 -6.69 34.15
CA PHE A 152 17.77 -6.84 35.55
C PHE A 152 18.35 -8.10 36.20
N HIS A 153 18.51 -9.19 35.43
CA HIS A 153 19.04 -10.46 35.93
C HIS A 153 20.56 -10.62 35.76
N TYR A 154 21.23 -9.60 35.21
CA TYR A 154 22.67 -9.64 34.98
C TYR A 154 23.41 -9.40 36.29
N PRO A 155 24.41 -10.26 36.68
CA PRO A 155 25.13 -10.13 37.91
C PRO A 155 25.79 -8.75 38.03
N PRO A 156 25.72 -8.10 39.22
CA PRO A 156 26.29 -6.75 39.42
C PRO A 156 27.82 -6.70 39.28
N GLU A 157 28.45 -7.85 39.41
CA GLU A 157 29.92 -8.01 39.34
C GLU A 157 30.48 -7.99 37.91
N ARG A 158 29.62 -8.11 36.89
CA ARG A 158 30.02 -8.08 35.49
C ARG A 158 29.67 -6.73 34.86
N GLU A 159 30.48 -6.34 33.87
CA GLU A 159 30.21 -5.14 33.07
C GLU A 159 28.82 -5.22 32.39
N ARG A 160 27.93 -4.31 32.71
CA ARG A 160 26.56 -4.24 32.15
C ARG A 160 26.49 -3.51 30.81
N GLY A 161 27.63 -3.21 30.21
CA GLY A 161 27.68 -2.43 28.96
C GLY A 161 26.87 -3.06 27.83
N LEU A 162 27.03 -4.37 27.60
CA LEU A 162 26.31 -5.07 26.52
C LEU A 162 24.77 -5.09 26.72
N PRO A 163 24.21 -5.47 27.89
CA PRO A 163 22.76 -5.41 28.09
C PRO A 163 22.20 -4.00 27.94
N VAL A 164 22.86 -2.97 28.43
CA VAL A 164 22.45 -1.58 28.26
C VAL A 164 22.43 -1.18 26.81
N LEU A 165 23.49 -1.52 26.04
CA LEU A 165 23.55 -1.24 24.60
C LEU A 165 22.40 -1.90 23.84
N LEU A 166 22.06 -3.15 24.17
CA LEU A 166 20.92 -3.86 23.52
C LEU A 166 19.58 -3.19 23.82
N VAL A 167 19.35 -2.79 25.09
CA VAL A 167 18.12 -2.07 25.46
C VAL A 167 18.00 -0.75 24.70
N LEU A 168 19.09 0.02 24.63
CA LEU A 168 19.10 1.28 23.90
C LEU A 168 18.87 1.06 22.39
N ALA A 169 19.58 0.12 21.77
CA ALA A 169 19.46 -0.15 20.34
C ALA A 169 18.03 -0.60 19.96
N PHE A 170 17.49 -1.61 20.64
CA PHE A 170 16.14 -2.08 20.36
C PHE A 170 15.06 -1.07 20.76
N GLY A 171 15.27 -0.30 21.82
CA GLY A 171 14.38 0.78 22.24
C GLY A 171 14.28 1.89 21.20
N ILE A 172 15.40 2.36 20.66
CA ILE A 172 15.43 3.37 19.59
C ILE A 172 14.73 2.85 18.33
N LEU A 173 15.04 1.60 17.91
CA LEU A 173 14.39 1.00 16.77
C LEU A 173 12.88 0.83 16.98
N LEU A 174 12.46 0.41 18.18
CA LEU A 174 11.04 0.29 18.54
C LEU A 174 10.32 1.62 18.42
N LEU A 175 10.88 2.70 18.93
CA LEU A 175 10.30 4.04 18.82
C LEU A 175 10.20 4.49 17.36
N PHE A 176 11.25 4.27 16.56
CA PHE A 176 11.26 4.63 15.15
C PHE A 176 10.17 3.89 14.35
N PHE A 177 10.10 2.56 14.47
CA PHE A 177 9.11 1.76 13.73
C PHE A 177 7.69 1.96 14.25
N SER A 178 7.50 2.21 15.56
CA SER A 178 6.19 2.58 16.13
C SER A 178 5.70 3.92 15.56
N GLY A 179 6.58 4.90 15.46
CA GLY A 179 6.27 6.19 14.82
C GLY A 179 5.90 6.02 13.34
N ALA A 180 6.68 5.23 12.60
CA ALA A 180 6.39 4.92 11.19
C ALA A 180 5.04 4.22 11.02
N LEU A 181 4.72 3.25 11.88
CA LEU A 181 3.42 2.56 11.89
C LEU A 181 2.27 3.53 12.19
N ALA A 182 2.42 4.39 13.20
CA ALA A 182 1.40 5.37 13.57
C ALA A 182 1.11 6.35 12.42
N VAL A 183 2.15 6.88 11.77
CA VAL A 183 2.01 7.77 10.61
C VAL A 183 1.33 7.05 9.45
N LYS A 184 1.72 5.80 9.17
CA LYS A 184 1.13 5.03 8.08
C LYS A 184 -0.34 4.70 8.33
N HIS A 185 -0.67 4.30 9.56
CA HIS A 185 -2.04 4.04 9.99
C HIS A 185 -2.90 5.31 9.92
N HIS A 186 -2.39 6.45 10.40
CA HIS A 186 -3.08 7.72 10.32
C HIS A 186 -3.36 8.14 8.87
N ARG A 187 -2.37 8.02 7.98
CA ARG A 187 -2.56 8.31 6.54
C ARG A 187 -3.58 7.38 5.89
N TRP A 188 -3.56 6.10 6.25
CA TRP A 188 -4.52 5.13 5.74
C TRP A 188 -5.95 5.48 6.13
N LEU A 189 -6.18 5.97 7.36
CA LEU A 189 -7.50 6.36 7.85
C LEU A 189 -8.00 7.70 7.28
N HIS A 190 -7.11 8.71 7.16
CA HIS A 190 -7.51 10.09 6.92
C HIS A 190 -7.22 10.60 5.50
N ASN A 191 -6.51 9.85 4.69
CA ASN A 191 -6.16 10.23 3.32
C ASN A 191 -6.46 9.08 2.34
N PRO A 192 -7.73 8.71 2.17
CA PRO A 192 -8.12 7.65 1.26
C PRO A 192 -7.78 8.04 -0.19
N LYS A 193 -7.09 7.13 -0.89
CA LYS A 193 -6.79 7.28 -2.31
C LYS A 193 -7.98 6.81 -3.14
N ALA A 194 -8.23 7.48 -4.25
CA ALA A 194 -9.20 7.09 -5.27
C ALA A 194 -8.59 7.27 -6.66
N VAL A 195 -9.22 6.67 -7.66
CA VAL A 195 -8.82 6.77 -9.06
C VAL A 195 -9.98 7.33 -9.87
N VAL A 196 -9.68 8.24 -10.78
CA VAL A 196 -10.62 8.76 -11.75
C VAL A 196 -10.85 7.69 -12.82
N LEU A 197 -12.10 7.24 -12.97
CA LEU A 197 -12.47 6.18 -13.93
C LEU A 197 -13.00 6.75 -15.25
N ARG A 198 -13.57 7.95 -15.22
CA ARG A 198 -14.15 8.64 -16.38
C ARG A 198 -13.61 10.05 -16.44
N PRO A 199 -13.50 10.67 -17.63
CA PRO A 199 -13.17 12.09 -17.74
C PRO A 199 -14.06 12.92 -16.84
N ALA A 200 -13.47 13.83 -16.07
CA ALA A 200 -14.19 14.63 -15.09
C ALA A 200 -13.57 16.01 -14.90
N GLU A 201 -14.38 16.97 -14.54
CA GLU A 201 -13.93 18.33 -14.30
C GLU A 201 -13.64 18.55 -12.81
N LEU A 202 -12.44 19.06 -12.53
CA LEU A 202 -12.09 19.55 -11.21
C LEU A 202 -12.54 21.01 -11.08
N ARG A 203 -13.37 21.31 -10.09
CA ARG A 203 -13.98 22.63 -9.90
C ARG A 203 -13.57 23.26 -8.57
N THR A 204 -13.62 24.59 -8.48
CA THR A 204 -13.26 25.34 -7.26
C THR A 204 -14.24 25.13 -6.10
N SER A 205 -15.52 24.94 -6.41
CA SER A 205 -16.59 24.77 -5.41
C SER A 205 -17.62 23.73 -5.88
N PRO A 206 -18.41 23.16 -4.95
CA PRO A 206 -19.44 22.21 -5.31
C PRO A 206 -20.50 22.83 -6.24
N GLY A 207 -20.91 22.10 -7.27
CA GLY A 207 -22.01 22.47 -8.17
C GLY A 207 -21.62 23.45 -9.26
N SER A 208 -21.40 24.72 -8.95
CA SER A 208 -21.25 25.82 -9.92
C SER A 208 -19.88 26.48 -9.95
N GLY A 209 -18.88 25.86 -9.34
CA GLY A 209 -17.52 26.39 -9.31
C GLY A 209 -16.85 26.48 -10.68
N ARG A 210 -15.88 27.41 -10.83
CA ARG A 210 -15.05 27.52 -12.03
C ARG A 210 -14.28 26.22 -12.22
N MET A 211 -14.23 25.72 -13.44
CA MET A 211 -13.37 24.60 -13.84
C MET A 211 -11.90 24.98 -13.66
N LEU A 212 -11.17 24.17 -12.91
CA LEU A 212 -9.72 24.31 -12.68
C LEU A 212 -8.92 23.51 -13.69
N LYS A 213 -9.32 22.25 -13.88
CA LYS A 213 -8.61 21.29 -14.71
C LYS A 213 -9.57 20.17 -15.14
N GLU A 214 -9.39 19.67 -16.35
CA GLU A 214 -9.99 18.42 -16.78
C GLU A 214 -9.09 17.26 -16.32
N LEU A 215 -9.70 16.25 -15.69
CA LEU A 215 -9.01 15.06 -15.21
C LEU A 215 -9.27 13.90 -16.16
N VAL A 216 -8.20 13.26 -16.55
CA VAL A 216 -8.25 12.05 -17.40
C VAL A 216 -8.40 10.79 -16.55
N PRO A 217 -8.97 9.71 -17.10
CA PRO A 217 -8.97 8.40 -16.45
C PRO A 217 -7.54 7.99 -16.02
N ALA A 218 -7.44 7.13 -15.01
CA ALA A 218 -6.18 6.74 -14.36
C ALA A 218 -5.53 7.81 -13.46
N THR A 219 -6.09 9.02 -13.38
CA THR A 219 -5.62 10.02 -12.42
C THR A 219 -5.87 9.53 -11.00
N THR A 220 -4.81 9.42 -10.20
CA THR A 220 -4.91 9.10 -8.77
C THR A 220 -5.14 10.37 -7.97
N VAL A 221 -6.11 10.36 -7.05
CA VAL A 221 -6.46 11.49 -6.19
C VAL A 221 -6.54 11.06 -4.74
N THR A 222 -6.40 12.02 -3.82
CA THR A 222 -6.64 11.81 -2.39
C THR A 222 -7.94 12.49 -2.01
N ILE A 223 -8.88 11.75 -1.42
CA ILE A 223 -10.16 12.29 -0.96
C ILE A 223 -9.95 13.01 0.37
N LYS A 224 -10.54 14.20 0.53
CA LYS A 224 -10.49 14.99 1.77
C LYS A 224 -11.85 15.08 2.46
N SER A 225 -12.89 15.30 1.70
CA SER A 225 -14.26 15.40 2.24
C SER A 225 -15.27 15.06 1.15
N ALA A 226 -16.49 14.78 1.58
CA ALA A 226 -17.63 14.54 0.70
C ALA A 226 -18.73 15.57 0.99
N SER A 227 -19.40 16.08 -0.05
CA SER A 227 -20.54 16.98 0.04
C SER A 227 -21.58 16.59 -1.00
N GLY A 228 -22.64 15.91 -0.58
CA GLY A 228 -23.69 15.41 -1.46
C GLY A 228 -23.14 14.46 -2.53
N THR A 229 -23.33 14.84 -3.79
CA THR A 229 -22.85 14.07 -4.96
C THR A 229 -21.40 14.37 -5.34
N GLN A 230 -20.73 15.29 -4.64
CA GLN A 230 -19.36 15.71 -4.98
C GLN A 230 -18.38 15.39 -3.87
N MET A 231 -17.13 15.20 -4.27
CA MET A 231 -16.01 14.93 -3.38
C MET A 231 -14.92 15.97 -3.56
N GLN A 232 -14.41 16.48 -2.46
CA GLN A 232 -13.20 17.28 -2.45
C GLN A 232 -12.01 16.36 -2.54
N VAL A 233 -11.17 16.60 -3.56
CA VAL A 233 -9.99 15.80 -3.82
C VAL A 233 -8.74 16.67 -3.93
N VAL A 234 -7.59 16.06 -3.67
CA VAL A 234 -6.27 16.64 -3.87
C VAL A 234 -5.50 15.78 -4.84
N LEU A 235 -4.98 16.38 -5.88
CA LEU A 235 -4.13 15.75 -6.88
C LEU A 235 -2.69 15.58 -6.36
N PRO A 236 -1.88 14.73 -6.99
CA PRO A 236 -0.45 14.57 -6.65
C PRO A 236 0.37 15.85 -6.75
N ASP A 237 0.01 16.76 -7.68
CA ASP A 237 0.65 18.08 -7.86
C ASP A 237 0.26 19.12 -6.79
N GLY A 238 -0.63 18.75 -5.83
CA GLY A 238 -1.11 19.59 -4.75
C GLY A 238 -2.35 20.42 -5.09
N LEU A 239 -2.83 20.40 -6.34
CA LEU A 239 -4.06 21.08 -6.72
C LEU A 239 -5.27 20.43 -6.04
N SER A 240 -6.12 21.23 -5.40
CA SER A 240 -7.33 20.76 -4.73
C SER A 240 -8.58 21.30 -5.39
N GLY A 241 -9.64 20.50 -5.40
CA GLY A 241 -10.92 20.92 -5.97
C GLY A 241 -12.02 19.89 -5.73
N TRP A 242 -13.17 20.11 -6.35
CA TRP A 242 -14.36 19.29 -6.24
C TRP A 242 -14.59 18.52 -7.54
N ILE A 243 -14.92 17.23 -7.42
CA ILE A 243 -15.19 16.32 -8.52
C ILE A 243 -16.49 15.55 -8.24
N ASP A 244 -17.16 15.09 -9.30
CA ASP A 244 -18.32 14.22 -9.17
C ASP A 244 -17.91 12.86 -8.55
N ARG A 245 -18.66 12.44 -7.55
CA ARG A 245 -18.45 11.15 -6.88
C ARG A 245 -18.51 9.96 -7.85
N GLN A 246 -19.36 10.03 -8.87
CA GLN A 246 -19.52 8.95 -9.85
C GLN A 246 -18.32 8.80 -10.80
N ALA A 247 -17.47 9.82 -10.87
CA ALA A 247 -16.28 9.78 -11.71
C ALA A 247 -15.07 9.09 -11.07
N ILE A 248 -15.10 8.88 -9.76
CA ILE A 248 -13.97 8.31 -8.98
C ILE A 248 -14.38 7.06 -8.22
N GLU A 249 -13.43 6.17 -8.02
CA GLU A 249 -13.61 4.98 -7.18
C GLU A 249 -12.47 4.86 -6.16
N PRO A 250 -12.80 4.65 -4.86
CA PRO A 250 -11.79 4.52 -3.82
C PRO A 250 -11.01 3.20 -3.98
N VAL A 251 -9.71 3.27 -3.70
CA VAL A 251 -8.82 2.09 -3.72
C VAL A 251 -9.27 1.07 -2.66
N VAL A 252 -9.66 1.55 -1.48
CA VAL A 252 -10.22 0.70 -0.42
C VAL A 252 -11.74 0.84 -0.45
N PRO A 253 -12.47 -0.22 -0.84
CA PRO A 253 -13.93 -0.20 -0.80
C PRO A 253 -14.41 0.01 0.63
N ASN A 254 -15.49 0.79 0.81
CA ASN A 254 -16.15 1.03 2.11
C ASN A 254 -15.30 1.77 3.17
N GLN A 255 -14.24 2.46 2.79
CA GLN A 255 -13.59 3.37 3.70
C GLN A 255 -14.56 4.50 4.05
N LYS A 256 -14.84 4.71 5.35
CA LYS A 256 -15.67 5.84 5.79
C LYS A 256 -15.00 7.14 5.37
N LEU A 257 -15.67 7.87 4.53
CA LEU A 257 -15.25 9.16 3.98
C LEU A 257 -15.70 10.29 4.90
#